data_bfe53e26b558b8e9c74773440f552eea
#
_entry.id   bfe53e26b558b8e9c74773440f552eea
#
_cell.length_a   1.000
_cell.length_b   1.000
_cell.length_c   1.000
_cell.angle_alpha   90.00
_cell.angle_beta   90.00
_cell.angle_gamma   90.00
#
_symmetry.space_group_name_H-M   'P 1'
#
loop_
_entity.id
_entity.type
_entity.pdbx_description
1 polymer ?
#
loop_
_entity_poly.entity_id
_entity_poly.type
_entity_poly.pdbx_seq_one_letter_code
_entity_poly.pdbx_strand_id
1 'polypeptide(L)'
;MIARFAVAALALGSVWGGGSGPSMAASFDCAKAATPRETTICAVSALSAADEVLAKSFATALGGLTKPSEQKMRADQRAWLDFAERSCTDNAKPMTIHSDDPAAGACLVAQFKTRSTRLEQSRMMGGHRFLIQSVYGVLPDPDEVGNPDSNWKVATHELVVPRLDGDDKLAEGFNGFVTTEAKAFSTLGVGLSGQALPELEGTANTEVTIKPVEVVESRISLEVFNYWFGHGAAHGNWGISYLHYLTNEGRGLEANDVFAGGDWQDVLVEAAWAQLHAEHDADWLQVDEKSEIAETVIDPHAWSFERDQGLTIQFDPYEVAAYAYGAPTITIPWDKLDAIKADGQDSVRYGW
;
A
#
# COMPACT_ATOMS: atom_id res chain seq x y z
N MET A 1 -45.13 78.02 10.17
CA MET A 1 -43.80 78.13 9.54
C MET A 1 -43.18 76.76 9.57
N ILE A 2 -43.26 76.08 8.43
CA ILE A 2 -42.72 74.68 8.33
C ILE A 2 -41.64 74.72 7.22
N ALA A 3 -40.40 74.51 7.64
CA ALA A 3 -39.25 74.45 6.74
C ALA A 3 -39.15 73.03 6.15
N ARG A 4 -39.15 72.97 4.82
CA ARG A 4 -38.90 71.72 4.06
C ARG A 4 -37.40 71.63 3.81
N PHE A 5 -36.77 70.54 4.33
CA PHE A 5 -35.42 70.13 3.96
C PHE A 5 -35.51 69.11 2.83
N ALA A 6 -34.86 69.43 1.72
CA ALA A 6 -34.67 68.51 0.60
C ALA A 6 -33.42 67.66 0.90
N VAL A 7 -33.61 66.36 0.88
CA VAL A 7 -32.46 65.40 0.97
C VAL A 7 -32.10 64.97 -0.43
N ALA A 8 -30.88 65.32 -0.83
CA ALA A 8 -30.28 64.82 -2.07
C ALA A 8 -29.69 63.44 -1.85
N ALA A 9 -30.19 62.44 -2.53
CA ALA A 9 -29.67 61.07 -2.52
C ALA A 9 -28.50 60.99 -3.52
N LEU A 10 -27.27 60.82 -2.99
CA LEU A 10 -26.08 60.42 -3.75
C LEU A 10 -26.14 58.90 -3.96
N ALA A 11 -26.32 58.48 -5.21
CA ALA A 11 -26.16 57.10 -5.62
C ALA A 11 -24.66 56.75 -5.74
N LEU A 12 -24.12 56.06 -4.77
CA LEU A 12 -22.79 55.42 -4.85
C LEU A 12 -22.95 54.09 -5.65
N GLY A 13 -22.54 54.16 -6.92
CA GLY A 13 -22.40 52.98 -7.74
C GLY A 13 -21.21 52.10 -7.24
N SER A 14 -21.53 51.00 -6.60
CA SER A 14 -20.54 49.96 -6.25
C SER A 14 -20.22 49.15 -7.50
N VAL A 15 -19.08 49.44 -8.12
CA VAL A 15 -18.47 48.58 -9.14
C VAL A 15 -17.86 47.38 -8.38
N TRP A 16 -18.59 46.29 -8.35
CA TRP A 16 -18.05 45.00 -7.97
C TRP A 16 -17.17 44.52 -9.12
N GLY A 17 -15.88 44.86 -9.10
CA GLY A 17 -14.85 44.17 -9.85
C GLY A 17 -14.63 42.81 -9.23
N GLY A 18 -15.30 41.77 -9.77
CA GLY A 18 -14.99 40.40 -9.50
C GLY A 18 -13.60 40.07 -10.07
N GLY A 19 -12.56 40.35 -9.31
CA GLY A 19 -11.23 39.78 -9.55
C GLY A 19 -11.32 38.31 -9.14
N SER A 20 -11.57 37.41 -10.10
CA SER A 20 -11.18 36.03 -9.99
C SER A 20 -9.65 36.03 -9.94
N GLY A 21 -9.09 36.09 -8.72
CA GLY A 21 -7.70 35.73 -8.50
C GLY A 21 -7.49 34.32 -9.04
N PRO A 22 -6.32 34.03 -9.60
CA PRO A 22 -6.03 32.68 -10.05
C PRO A 22 -6.25 31.72 -8.87
N SER A 23 -7.16 30.78 -9.02
CA SER A 23 -7.31 29.66 -8.09
C SER A 23 -6.01 28.89 -8.15
N MET A 24 -5.12 29.13 -7.17
CA MET A 24 -3.90 28.33 -7.00
C MET A 24 -4.30 27.03 -6.33
N ALA A 25 -4.88 26.10 -7.12
CA ALA A 25 -5.27 24.78 -6.65
C ALA A 25 -4.18 23.71 -6.88
N ALA A 26 -3.18 23.97 -7.74
CA ALA A 26 -2.04 23.09 -7.95
C ALA A 26 -0.88 23.44 -7.00
N SER A 27 0.00 22.48 -6.71
CA SER A 27 1.19 22.67 -5.86
C SER A 27 2.25 23.63 -6.43
N PHE A 28 2.06 24.07 -7.67
CA PHE A 28 2.95 24.97 -8.41
C PHE A 28 2.16 26.06 -9.17
N ASP A 29 2.89 27.05 -9.65
CA ASP A 29 2.31 28.15 -10.44
C ASP A 29 1.96 27.66 -11.86
N CYS A 30 0.68 27.53 -12.16
CA CYS A 30 0.17 27.09 -13.47
C CYS A 30 0.61 27.96 -14.65
N ALA A 31 0.97 29.23 -14.41
CA ALA A 31 1.54 30.07 -15.47
C ALA A 31 2.95 29.60 -15.92
N LYS A 32 3.57 28.70 -15.15
CA LYS A 32 4.88 28.09 -15.42
C LYS A 32 4.80 26.64 -15.87
N ALA A 33 3.60 26.09 -16.02
CA ALA A 33 3.41 24.72 -16.50
C ALA A 33 4.05 24.58 -17.90
N ALA A 34 5.00 23.67 -18.03
CA ALA A 34 5.82 23.48 -19.22
C ALA A 34 5.66 22.08 -19.84
N THR A 35 5.24 21.09 -19.07
CA THR A 35 5.06 19.72 -19.54
C THR A 35 3.58 19.40 -19.77
N PRO A 36 3.26 18.41 -20.64
CA PRO A 36 1.89 17.96 -20.83
C PRO A 36 1.20 17.54 -19.52
N ARG A 37 1.91 16.87 -18.61
CA ARG A 37 1.39 16.51 -17.29
C ARG A 37 1.07 17.76 -16.45
N GLU A 38 1.96 18.73 -16.36
CA GLU A 38 1.72 19.96 -15.61
C GLU A 38 0.54 20.75 -16.16
N THR A 39 0.40 20.85 -17.48
CA THR A 39 -0.75 21.51 -18.11
C THR A 39 -2.05 20.77 -17.85
N THR A 40 -2.04 19.42 -17.82
CA THR A 40 -3.18 18.60 -17.46
C THR A 40 -3.57 18.81 -15.98
N ILE A 41 -2.60 18.84 -15.05
CA ILE A 41 -2.84 19.15 -13.63
C ILE A 41 -3.55 20.49 -13.49
N CYS A 42 -3.12 21.51 -14.24
CA CYS A 42 -3.73 22.84 -14.18
C CYS A 42 -5.11 22.92 -14.82
N ALA A 43 -5.37 22.11 -15.86
CA ALA A 43 -6.64 22.14 -16.59
C ALA A 43 -7.76 21.38 -15.85
N VAL A 44 -7.41 20.31 -15.09
CA VAL A 44 -8.38 19.44 -14.39
C VAL A 44 -8.42 19.81 -12.91
N SER A 45 -9.47 20.48 -12.48
CA SER A 45 -9.60 21.00 -11.10
C SER A 45 -9.47 19.92 -10.02
N ALA A 46 -10.03 18.73 -10.25
CA ALA A 46 -9.92 17.60 -9.32
C ALA A 46 -8.46 17.10 -9.22
N LEU A 47 -7.70 17.14 -10.31
CA LEU A 47 -6.29 16.75 -10.33
C LEU A 47 -5.41 17.83 -9.67
N SER A 48 -5.70 19.13 -9.90
CA SER A 48 -5.06 20.21 -9.17
C SER A 48 -5.19 20.07 -7.66
N ALA A 49 -6.41 19.74 -7.19
CA ALA A 49 -6.67 19.50 -5.76
C ALA A 49 -5.91 18.27 -5.23
N ALA A 50 -5.85 17.19 -6.01
CA ALA A 50 -5.10 15.98 -5.64
C ALA A 50 -3.58 16.25 -5.61
N ASP A 51 -3.06 17.06 -6.52
CA ASP A 51 -1.66 17.49 -6.57
C ASP A 51 -1.27 18.30 -5.32
N GLU A 52 -2.14 19.22 -4.87
CA GLU A 52 -1.91 19.98 -3.64
C GLU A 52 -1.83 19.07 -2.40
N VAL A 53 -2.75 18.08 -2.30
CA VAL A 53 -2.72 17.08 -1.22
C VAL A 53 -1.45 16.26 -1.27
N LEU A 54 -1.07 15.76 -2.45
CA LEU A 54 0.14 14.97 -2.66
C LEU A 54 1.40 15.76 -2.27
N ALA A 55 1.49 17.02 -2.65
CA ALA A 55 2.63 17.85 -2.29
C ALA A 55 2.78 18.04 -0.78
N LYS A 56 1.66 18.20 -0.06
CA LYS A 56 1.64 18.27 1.41
C LYS A 56 2.05 16.93 2.05
N SER A 57 1.49 15.80 1.58
CA SER A 57 1.85 14.47 2.04
C SER A 57 3.34 14.18 1.82
N PHE A 58 3.86 14.55 0.64
CA PHE A 58 5.28 14.36 0.32
C PHE A 58 6.20 15.23 1.18
N ALA A 59 5.85 16.50 1.40
CA ALA A 59 6.61 17.38 2.28
C ALA A 59 6.63 16.83 3.72
N THR A 60 5.51 16.32 4.21
CA THR A 60 5.41 15.65 5.53
C THR A 60 6.27 14.40 5.58
N ALA A 61 6.20 13.56 4.54
CA ALA A 61 6.98 12.32 4.44
C ALA A 61 8.51 12.57 4.41
N LEU A 62 8.97 13.71 3.89
CA LEU A 62 10.38 14.10 3.93
C LEU A 62 10.85 14.59 5.32
N GLY A 63 9.90 15.04 6.16
CA GLY A 63 10.23 15.62 7.46
C GLY A 63 10.97 14.65 8.38
N GLY A 64 12.10 15.07 8.92
CA GLY A 64 12.90 14.30 9.87
C GLY A 64 13.70 13.14 9.29
N LEU A 65 13.75 12.96 7.97
CA LEU A 65 14.63 11.97 7.34
C LEU A 65 16.09 12.41 7.35
N THR A 66 16.98 11.42 7.40
CA THR A 66 18.40 11.64 7.10
C THR A 66 18.59 12.10 5.66
N LYS A 67 19.69 12.78 5.36
CA LYS A 67 19.97 13.27 3.99
C LYS A 67 20.00 12.16 2.93
N PRO A 68 20.61 11.00 3.17
CA PRO A 68 20.55 9.88 2.23
C PRO A 68 19.12 9.39 1.96
N SER A 69 18.30 9.25 3.00
CA SER A 69 16.90 8.81 2.87
C SER A 69 16.01 9.86 2.20
N GLU A 70 16.25 11.16 2.48
CA GLU A 70 15.58 12.24 1.75
C GLU A 70 15.87 12.16 0.24
N GLN A 71 17.12 11.89 -0.15
CA GLN A 71 17.50 11.73 -1.57
C GLN A 71 16.83 10.52 -2.22
N LYS A 72 16.78 9.39 -1.51
CA LYS A 72 16.06 8.16 -1.97
C LYS A 72 14.57 8.44 -2.16
N MET A 73 13.91 9.07 -1.19
CA MET A 73 12.49 9.42 -1.27
C MET A 73 12.19 10.38 -2.44
N ARG A 74 13.08 11.34 -2.71
CA ARG A 74 12.96 12.25 -3.87
C ARG A 74 13.15 11.52 -5.20
N ALA A 75 14.02 10.51 -5.25
CA ALA A 75 14.19 9.65 -6.42
C ALA A 75 12.96 8.77 -6.65
N ASP A 76 12.43 8.17 -5.59
CA ASP A 76 11.21 7.38 -5.58
C ASP A 76 9.99 8.20 -6.08
N GLN A 77 9.84 9.44 -5.62
CA GLN A 77 8.78 10.33 -6.08
C GLN A 77 8.88 10.65 -7.57
N ARG A 78 10.09 10.81 -8.11
CA ARG A 78 10.27 11.04 -9.57
C ARG A 78 9.93 9.79 -10.38
N ALA A 79 10.34 8.60 -9.90
CA ALA A 79 9.99 7.34 -10.55
C ALA A 79 8.48 7.10 -10.53
N TRP A 80 7.82 7.41 -9.41
CA TRP A 80 6.36 7.34 -9.33
C TRP A 80 5.67 8.33 -10.29
N LEU A 81 6.16 9.56 -10.42
CA LEU A 81 5.58 10.53 -11.36
C LEU A 81 5.65 10.05 -12.82
N ASP A 82 6.75 9.41 -13.22
CA ASP A 82 6.88 8.79 -14.55
C ASP A 82 5.90 7.63 -14.70
N PHE A 83 5.82 6.75 -13.69
CA PHE A 83 4.88 5.64 -13.66
C PHE A 83 3.42 6.13 -13.76
N ALA A 84 3.00 7.07 -12.91
CA ALA A 84 1.63 7.59 -12.88
C ALA A 84 1.22 8.25 -14.21
N GLU A 85 2.15 8.98 -14.84
CA GLU A 85 1.91 9.57 -16.16
C GLU A 85 1.69 8.48 -17.21
N ARG A 86 2.59 7.50 -17.30
CA ARG A 86 2.56 6.44 -18.31
C ARG A 86 1.42 5.46 -18.11
N SER A 87 1.04 5.16 -16.88
CA SER A 87 -0.09 4.27 -16.57
C SER A 87 -1.44 4.86 -16.97
N CYS A 88 -1.52 6.19 -17.14
CA CYS A 88 -2.74 6.89 -17.54
C CYS A 88 -2.76 7.28 -19.03
N THR A 89 -1.93 6.63 -19.85
CA THR A 89 -1.93 6.78 -21.31
C THR A 89 -2.33 5.46 -21.98
N ASP A 90 -2.73 5.53 -23.25
CA ASP A 90 -3.18 4.35 -24.01
C ASP A 90 -2.04 3.42 -24.49
N ASN A 91 -0.78 3.76 -24.25
CA ASN A 91 0.37 3.06 -24.83
C ASN A 91 1.58 2.97 -23.90
N ALA A 92 1.38 3.22 -22.62
CA ALA A 92 2.43 3.20 -21.61
C ALA A 92 3.62 4.14 -21.88
N LYS A 93 3.41 5.22 -22.64
CA LYS A 93 4.43 6.23 -22.94
C LYS A 93 4.13 7.52 -22.21
N PRO A 94 5.13 8.38 -21.97
CA PRO A 94 4.88 9.71 -21.43
C PRO A 94 3.89 10.50 -22.29
N MET A 95 3.10 11.36 -21.67
CA MET A 95 2.16 12.25 -22.36
C MET A 95 2.93 13.18 -23.30
N THR A 96 2.47 13.32 -24.54
CA THR A 96 3.07 14.22 -25.55
C THR A 96 2.29 15.52 -25.72
N ILE A 97 1.01 15.51 -25.35
CA ILE A 97 0.12 16.66 -25.32
C ILE A 97 -0.64 16.66 -24.00
N HIS A 98 -1.14 17.82 -23.56
CA HIS A 98 -2.04 17.83 -22.43
C HIS A 98 -3.32 17.06 -22.79
N SER A 99 -3.88 16.33 -21.83
CA SER A 99 -5.09 15.55 -22.06
C SER A 99 -6.31 16.32 -21.58
N ASP A 100 -7.23 16.61 -22.50
CA ASP A 100 -8.59 17.04 -22.19
C ASP A 100 -9.51 15.81 -21.96
N ASP A 101 -8.98 14.60 -22.09
CA ASP A 101 -9.74 13.36 -21.86
C ASP A 101 -10.08 13.21 -20.38
N PRO A 102 -11.38 13.16 -20.05
CA PRO A 102 -11.83 12.96 -18.68
C PRO A 102 -11.34 11.64 -18.05
N ALA A 103 -11.14 10.60 -18.85
CA ALA A 103 -10.66 9.30 -18.37
C ALA A 103 -9.20 9.39 -17.92
N ALA A 104 -8.32 10.01 -18.71
CA ALA A 104 -6.93 10.25 -18.34
C ALA A 104 -6.83 11.14 -17.08
N GLY A 105 -7.66 12.17 -17.00
CA GLY A 105 -7.77 13.02 -15.83
C GLY A 105 -8.21 12.26 -14.58
N ALA A 106 -9.22 11.38 -14.68
CA ALA A 106 -9.69 10.54 -13.59
C ALA A 106 -8.63 9.51 -13.14
N CYS A 107 -7.92 8.90 -14.09
CA CYS A 107 -6.80 8.00 -13.80
C CYS A 107 -5.71 8.70 -12.99
N LEU A 108 -5.24 9.87 -13.42
CA LEU A 108 -4.23 10.64 -12.69
C LEU A 108 -4.72 11.04 -11.29
N VAL A 109 -5.99 11.43 -11.14
CA VAL A 109 -6.56 11.72 -9.82
C VAL A 109 -6.49 10.50 -8.89
N ALA A 110 -6.81 9.31 -9.40
CA ALA A 110 -6.71 8.06 -8.64
C ALA A 110 -5.25 7.78 -8.23
N GLN A 111 -4.30 7.89 -9.17
CA GLN A 111 -2.87 7.72 -8.89
C GLN A 111 -2.36 8.67 -7.81
N PHE A 112 -2.71 9.96 -7.89
CA PHE A 112 -2.26 10.97 -6.93
C PHE A 112 -2.84 10.73 -5.53
N LYS A 113 -4.10 10.30 -5.43
CA LYS A 113 -4.73 9.92 -4.15
C LYS A 113 -4.07 8.69 -3.54
N THR A 114 -3.88 7.64 -4.32
CA THR A 114 -3.19 6.41 -3.86
C THR A 114 -1.79 6.73 -3.37
N ARG A 115 -1.03 7.55 -4.11
CA ARG A 115 0.31 7.95 -3.69
C ARG A 115 0.29 8.74 -2.38
N SER A 116 -0.66 9.66 -2.21
CA SER A 116 -0.79 10.43 -0.97
C SER A 116 -1.01 9.51 0.23
N THR A 117 -1.89 8.51 0.10
CA THR A 117 -2.13 7.51 1.16
C THR A 117 -0.88 6.66 1.44
N ARG A 118 -0.16 6.21 0.41
CA ARG A 118 1.09 5.44 0.58
C ARG A 118 2.18 6.23 1.31
N LEU A 119 2.29 7.55 1.05
CA LEU A 119 3.24 8.42 1.73
C LEU A 119 2.98 8.55 3.24
N GLU A 120 1.77 8.30 3.71
CA GLU A 120 1.43 8.29 5.15
C GLU A 120 2.17 7.18 5.92
N GLN A 121 2.65 6.13 5.22
CA GLN A 121 3.50 5.10 5.81
C GLN A 121 4.90 5.63 6.17
N SER A 122 5.32 6.76 5.59
CA SER A 122 6.59 7.43 5.88
C SER A 122 6.48 8.28 7.13
N ARG A 123 6.46 7.63 8.30
CA ARG A 123 6.21 8.25 9.61
C ARG A 123 7.02 7.61 10.74
N MET A 124 6.95 8.20 11.91
CA MET A 124 7.42 7.57 13.15
C MET A 124 6.43 6.49 13.59
N MET A 125 6.93 5.29 13.93
CA MET A 125 6.17 4.21 14.53
C MET A 125 7.09 3.44 15.48
N GLY A 126 6.66 3.19 16.72
CA GLY A 126 7.44 2.48 17.73
C GLY A 126 8.83 3.09 18.01
N GLY A 127 8.99 4.41 17.87
CA GLY A 127 10.28 5.10 18.04
C GLY A 127 11.20 5.08 16.80
N HIS A 128 10.82 4.39 15.73
CA HIS A 128 11.59 4.28 14.49
C HIS A 128 10.99 5.15 13.37
N ARG A 129 11.86 5.74 12.54
CA ARG A 129 11.44 6.53 11.38
C ARG A 129 11.37 5.64 10.15
N PHE A 130 10.16 5.46 9.62
CA PHE A 130 9.93 4.73 8.39
C PHE A 130 9.86 5.67 7.18
N LEU A 131 10.25 5.15 6.02
CA LEU A 131 9.99 5.73 4.70
C LEU A 131 9.60 4.60 3.75
N ILE A 132 8.97 4.95 2.62
CA ILE A 132 8.66 3.99 1.56
C ILE A 132 9.75 4.00 0.50
N GLN A 133 9.97 2.83 -0.10
CA GLN A 133 10.72 2.65 -1.36
C GLN A 133 9.85 1.86 -2.31
N SER A 134 9.83 2.25 -3.57
CA SER A 134 8.95 1.63 -4.56
C SER A 134 9.71 1.21 -5.82
N VAL A 135 9.15 0.23 -6.51
CA VAL A 135 9.60 -0.21 -7.84
C VAL A 135 8.37 -0.30 -8.73
N TYR A 136 8.48 0.21 -9.94
CA TYR A 136 7.37 0.31 -10.88
C TYR A 136 7.70 -0.30 -12.22
N GLY A 137 6.70 -0.94 -12.83
CA GLY A 137 6.71 -1.35 -14.22
C GLY A 137 5.44 -0.87 -14.91
N VAL A 138 5.55 -0.39 -16.13
CA VAL A 138 4.41 -0.03 -16.95
C VAL A 138 4.73 -0.31 -18.41
N LEU A 139 3.87 -1.06 -19.07
CA LEU A 139 4.06 -1.48 -20.46
C LEU A 139 2.71 -1.58 -21.17
N PRO A 140 2.70 -1.45 -22.52
CA PRO A 140 1.46 -1.64 -23.27
C PRO A 140 1.03 -3.11 -23.19
N ASP A 141 -0.27 -3.34 -23.10
CA ASP A 141 -0.83 -4.68 -23.30
C ASP A 141 -0.74 -5.02 -24.79
N PRO A 142 -0.02 -6.09 -25.19
CA PRO A 142 0.19 -6.44 -26.58
C PRO A 142 -1.10 -6.82 -27.32
N ASP A 143 -2.11 -7.30 -26.58
CA ASP A 143 -3.38 -7.77 -27.15
C ASP A 143 -4.43 -6.64 -27.24
N GLU A 144 -4.31 -5.62 -26.39
CA GLU A 144 -5.32 -4.56 -26.21
C GLU A 144 -4.85 -3.17 -26.65
N VAL A 145 -3.54 -2.94 -26.78
CA VAL A 145 -3.00 -1.66 -27.27
C VAL A 145 -3.46 -1.41 -28.70
N GLY A 146 -4.18 -0.35 -28.96
CA GLY A 146 -4.77 -0.06 -30.27
C GLY A 146 -6.22 -0.50 -30.43
N ASN A 147 -6.79 -1.22 -29.47
CA ASN A 147 -8.23 -1.46 -29.37
C ASN A 147 -8.90 -0.21 -28.73
N PRO A 148 -9.70 0.59 -29.49
CA PRO A 148 -10.29 1.81 -28.97
C PRO A 148 -11.31 1.54 -27.86
N ASP A 149 -11.91 0.35 -27.84
CA ASP A 149 -12.97 -0.02 -26.89
C ASP A 149 -12.42 -0.71 -25.64
N SER A 150 -11.10 -0.98 -25.57
CA SER A 150 -10.47 -1.60 -24.40
C SER A 150 -10.23 -0.60 -23.26
N ASN A 151 -10.46 -1.06 -22.05
CA ASN A 151 -10.08 -0.37 -20.82
C ASN A 151 -8.73 -0.89 -20.24
N TRP A 152 -8.09 -1.88 -20.88
CA TRP A 152 -6.89 -2.57 -20.39
C TRP A 152 -5.71 -2.45 -21.36
N LYS A 153 -5.49 -1.24 -21.92
CA LYS A 153 -4.43 -0.99 -22.90
C LYS A 153 -3.02 -1.00 -22.31
N VAL A 154 -2.93 -0.92 -20.98
CA VAL A 154 -1.67 -0.77 -20.23
C VAL A 154 -1.65 -1.71 -19.05
N ALA A 155 -0.60 -2.51 -18.93
CA ALA A 155 -0.29 -3.29 -17.76
C ALA A 155 0.55 -2.48 -16.77
N THR A 156 0.22 -2.59 -15.48
CA THR A 156 0.89 -1.90 -14.39
C THR A 156 1.39 -2.87 -13.34
N HIS A 157 2.63 -2.68 -12.91
CA HIS A 157 3.25 -3.47 -11.86
C HIS A 157 3.82 -2.55 -10.79
N GLU A 158 3.43 -2.78 -9.54
CA GLU A 158 3.83 -1.93 -8.42
C GLU A 158 4.34 -2.78 -7.26
N LEU A 159 5.46 -2.37 -6.69
CA LEU A 159 5.97 -2.88 -5.43
C LEU A 159 6.28 -1.69 -4.53
N VAL A 160 5.67 -1.65 -3.34
CA VAL A 160 5.91 -0.62 -2.32
C VAL A 160 6.32 -1.31 -1.03
N VAL A 161 7.47 -0.94 -0.49
CA VAL A 161 8.01 -1.54 0.73
C VAL A 161 8.43 -0.47 1.75
N PRO A 162 8.37 -0.77 3.06
CA PRO A 162 8.89 0.10 4.09
C PRO A 162 10.40 -0.02 4.19
N ARG A 163 11.05 1.07 4.61
CA ARG A 163 12.45 1.12 5.01
C ARG A 163 12.58 1.82 6.34
N LEU A 164 13.52 1.41 7.16
CA LEU A 164 13.97 2.19 8.30
C LEU A 164 14.99 3.23 7.85
N ASP A 165 14.81 4.47 8.31
CA ASP A 165 15.74 5.56 8.12
C ASP A 165 16.90 5.38 9.11
N GLY A 166 18.12 5.52 8.63
CA GLY A 166 19.34 5.38 9.40
C GLY A 166 20.34 4.43 8.73
N ASP A 167 21.48 4.30 9.40
CA ASP A 167 22.61 3.46 9.01
C ASP A 167 23.09 2.61 10.21
N ASP A 168 22.27 2.46 11.22
CA ASP A 168 22.53 1.56 12.33
C ASP A 168 22.24 0.09 11.97
N LYS A 169 22.69 -0.82 12.82
CA LYS A 169 22.57 -2.27 12.60
C LYS A 169 21.10 -2.71 12.46
N LEU A 170 20.18 -2.07 13.17
CA LEU A 170 18.75 -2.40 13.06
C LEU A 170 18.20 -2.01 11.69
N ALA A 171 18.47 -0.76 11.25
CA ALA A 171 18.02 -0.28 9.95
C ALA A 171 18.62 -1.11 8.80
N GLU A 172 19.92 -1.45 8.86
CA GLU A 172 20.58 -2.31 7.87
C GLU A 172 19.93 -3.70 7.82
N GLY A 173 19.76 -4.35 8.98
CA GLY A 173 19.17 -5.70 9.09
C GLY A 173 17.74 -5.73 8.61
N PHE A 174 16.90 -4.82 9.09
CA PHE A 174 15.49 -4.72 8.66
C PHE A 174 15.36 -4.44 7.16
N ASN A 175 16.14 -3.49 6.63
CA ASN A 175 16.10 -3.14 5.21
C ASN A 175 16.58 -4.31 4.33
N GLY A 176 17.54 -5.10 4.80
CA GLY A 176 18.00 -6.33 4.16
C GLY A 176 16.91 -7.41 4.15
N PHE A 177 16.28 -7.65 5.30
CA PHE A 177 15.16 -8.57 5.46
C PHE A 177 14.02 -8.22 4.49
N VAL A 178 13.51 -6.98 4.52
CA VAL A 178 12.44 -6.55 3.61
C VAL A 178 12.82 -6.72 2.13
N THR A 179 14.10 -6.48 1.78
CA THR A 179 14.55 -6.67 0.40
C THR A 179 14.54 -8.15 -0.01
N THR A 180 14.85 -9.05 0.92
CA THR A 180 14.82 -10.50 0.67
C THR A 180 13.41 -11.00 0.52
N GLU A 181 12.53 -10.66 1.47
CA GLU A 181 11.14 -11.09 1.46
C GLU A 181 10.35 -10.53 0.26
N ALA A 182 10.55 -9.27 -0.08
CA ALA A 182 9.89 -8.67 -1.24
C ALA A 182 10.11 -9.41 -2.56
N LYS A 183 11.23 -10.14 -2.71
CA LYS A 183 11.51 -10.96 -3.90
C LYS A 183 10.65 -12.22 -3.98
N ALA A 184 10.16 -12.72 -2.86
CA ALA A 184 9.25 -13.85 -2.82
C ALA A 184 7.83 -13.43 -3.27
N PHE A 185 7.43 -12.19 -2.96
CA PHE A 185 6.10 -11.68 -3.29
C PHE A 185 6.01 -10.99 -4.65
N SER A 186 7.12 -10.49 -5.19
CA SER A 186 7.10 -9.74 -6.46
C SER A 186 8.40 -9.88 -7.24
N THR A 187 8.27 -10.10 -8.55
CA THR A 187 9.40 -10.07 -9.48
C THR A 187 10.08 -8.69 -9.53
N LEU A 188 9.37 -7.62 -9.15
CA LEU A 188 9.94 -6.28 -9.00
C LEU A 188 10.93 -6.17 -7.83
N GLY A 189 10.93 -7.13 -6.90
CA GLY A 189 11.79 -7.13 -5.71
C GLY A 189 13.29 -7.02 -6.01
N VAL A 190 13.74 -7.50 -7.16
CA VAL A 190 15.14 -7.36 -7.60
C VAL A 190 15.54 -5.89 -7.82
N GLY A 191 14.59 -5.04 -8.24
CA GLY A 191 14.78 -3.61 -8.44
C GLY A 191 15.10 -2.83 -7.16
N LEU A 192 14.69 -3.35 -5.99
CA LEU A 192 15.03 -2.76 -4.69
C LEU A 192 16.54 -2.74 -4.42
N SER A 193 17.28 -3.65 -5.05
CA SER A 193 18.75 -3.72 -5.00
C SER A 193 19.41 -3.03 -6.19
N GLY A 194 18.67 -2.30 -7.02
CA GLY A 194 19.19 -1.62 -8.22
C GLY A 194 19.51 -2.55 -9.38
N GLN A 195 19.04 -3.78 -9.35
CA GLN A 195 19.16 -4.72 -10.46
C GLN A 195 18.14 -4.41 -11.55
N ALA A 196 18.45 -4.76 -12.79
CA ALA A 196 17.51 -4.65 -13.90
C ALA A 196 16.29 -5.54 -13.66
N LEU A 197 15.11 -5.01 -13.98
CA LEU A 197 13.88 -5.79 -13.87
C LEU A 197 13.87 -6.92 -14.91
N PRO A 198 13.29 -8.08 -14.58
CA PRO A 198 13.01 -9.11 -15.57
C PRO A 198 11.96 -8.61 -16.59
N GLU A 199 11.71 -9.41 -17.60
CA GLU A 199 10.56 -9.20 -18.49
C GLU A 199 9.27 -9.28 -17.65
N LEU A 200 8.43 -8.24 -17.78
CA LEU A 200 7.16 -8.15 -17.07
C LEU A 200 6.00 -8.60 -17.96
N GLU A 201 4.97 -9.13 -17.35
CA GLU A 201 3.76 -9.56 -18.04
C GLU A 201 2.97 -8.35 -18.55
N GLY A 202 2.71 -8.29 -19.89
CA GLY A 202 1.97 -7.20 -20.52
C GLY A 202 0.45 -7.31 -20.41
N THR A 203 -0.08 -8.46 -20.00
CA THR A 203 -1.51 -8.78 -19.98
C THR A 203 -2.13 -8.85 -18.59
N ALA A 204 -1.40 -8.37 -17.58
CA ALA A 204 -1.88 -8.35 -16.19
C ALA A 204 -1.36 -7.15 -15.42
N ASN A 205 -2.14 -6.74 -14.42
CA ASN A 205 -1.72 -5.78 -13.40
C ASN A 205 -1.30 -6.53 -12.13
N THR A 206 -0.21 -6.10 -11.50
CA THR A 206 0.20 -6.61 -10.19
C THR A 206 0.48 -5.46 -9.22
N GLU A 207 0.09 -5.66 -7.96
CA GLU A 207 0.44 -4.75 -6.87
C GLU A 207 0.89 -5.57 -5.67
N VAL A 208 2.04 -5.21 -5.10
CA VAL A 208 2.48 -5.69 -3.79
C VAL A 208 2.78 -4.50 -2.91
N THR A 209 2.10 -4.42 -1.79
CA THR A 209 2.35 -3.38 -0.78
C THR A 209 2.70 -4.05 0.55
N ILE A 210 3.89 -3.75 1.06
CA ILE A 210 4.34 -4.15 2.38
C ILE A 210 4.30 -2.91 3.28
N LYS A 211 3.61 -3.00 4.42
CA LYS A 211 3.47 -1.87 5.35
C LYS A 211 3.66 -2.30 6.81
N PRO A 212 4.26 -1.48 7.68
CA PRO A 212 4.33 -1.78 9.10
C PRO A 212 2.93 -1.66 9.72
N VAL A 213 2.54 -2.69 10.48
CA VAL A 213 1.25 -2.75 11.21
C VAL A 213 1.44 -2.70 12.71
N GLU A 214 2.53 -3.28 13.23
CA GLU A 214 2.89 -3.20 14.64
C GLU A 214 4.40 -3.05 14.80
N VAL A 215 4.82 -2.17 15.70
CA VAL A 215 6.23 -1.98 16.06
C VAL A 215 6.32 -1.97 17.57
N VAL A 216 6.96 -2.99 18.10
CA VAL A 216 7.24 -3.22 19.51
C VAL A 216 8.75 -3.37 19.72
N GLU A 217 9.23 -3.45 20.96
CA GLU A 217 10.68 -3.47 21.24
C GLU A 217 11.37 -4.65 20.57
N SER A 218 10.81 -5.86 20.68
CA SER A 218 11.43 -7.10 20.14
C SER A 218 11.01 -7.44 18.72
N ARG A 219 10.01 -6.76 18.11
CA ARG A 219 9.44 -7.17 16.83
C ARG A 219 8.88 -6.02 16.01
N ILE A 220 9.12 -6.06 14.70
CA ILE A 220 8.44 -5.23 13.70
C ILE A 220 7.57 -6.18 12.85
N SER A 221 6.25 -6.00 12.91
CA SER A 221 5.30 -6.75 12.09
C SER A 221 4.86 -5.94 10.89
N LEU A 222 4.86 -6.60 9.74
CA LEU A 222 4.48 -6.03 8.46
C LEU A 222 3.29 -6.83 7.91
N GLU A 223 2.35 -6.15 7.30
CA GLU A 223 1.32 -6.75 6.46
C GLU A 223 1.76 -6.66 5.00
N VAL A 224 1.62 -7.75 4.27
CA VAL A 224 1.83 -7.84 2.83
C VAL A 224 0.46 -7.97 2.19
N PHE A 225 0.10 -7.00 1.38
CA PHE A 225 -1.04 -7.09 0.47
C PHE A 225 -0.50 -7.39 -0.92
N ASN A 226 -1.01 -8.44 -1.56
CA ASN A 226 -0.72 -8.77 -2.95
C ASN A 226 -2.00 -8.75 -3.77
N TYR A 227 -1.90 -8.31 -5.01
CA TYR A 227 -3.00 -8.27 -5.96
C TYR A 227 -2.50 -8.61 -7.36
N TRP A 228 -3.27 -9.41 -8.08
CA TRP A 228 -3.07 -9.75 -9.48
C TRP A 228 -4.40 -9.65 -10.24
N PHE A 229 -4.38 -9.06 -11.42
CA PHE A 229 -5.53 -8.96 -12.28
C PHE A 229 -5.11 -9.22 -13.73
N GLY A 230 -5.50 -10.36 -14.29
CA GLY A 230 -5.38 -10.64 -15.73
C GLY A 230 -6.40 -9.81 -16.52
N HIS A 231 -5.96 -9.13 -17.55
CA HIS A 231 -6.83 -8.30 -18.36
C HIS A 231 -7.95 -9.13 -18.97
N GLY A 232 -9.19 -8.64 -18.90
CA GLY A 232 -10.38 -9.37 -19.33
C GLY A 232 -10.94 -10.40 -18.34
N ALA A 233 -10.28 -10.65 -17.21
CA ALA A 233 -10.82 -11.50 -16.17
C ALA A 233 -12.05 -10.85 -15.49
N ALA A 234 -12.92 -11.67 -14.89
CA ALA A 234 -14.11 -11.20 -14.21
C ALA A 234 -13.79 -10.37 -12.97
N HIS A 235 -12.70 -10.71 -12.26
CA HIS A 235 -12.18 -9.99 -11.09
C HIS A 235 -10.70 -10.33 -10.90
N GLY A 236 -10.01 -9.50 -10.10
CA GLY A 236 -8.65 -9.80 -9.64
C GLY A 236 -8.62 -10.82 -8.52
N ASN A 237 -7.45 -11.37 -8.26
CA ASN A 237 -7.16 -12.17 -7.09
C ASN A 237 -6.24 -11.39 -6.14
N TRP A 238 -6.39 -11.60 -4.83
CA TRP A 238 -5.61 -10.88 -3.83
C TRP A 238 -5.41 -11.74 -2.59
N GLY A 239 -4.41 -11.39 -1.79
CA GLY A 239 -4.13 -12.06 -0.54
C GLY A 239 -3.52 -11.13 0.49
N ILE A 240 -3.55 -11.55 1.75
CA ILE A 240 -2.91 -10.87 2.88
C ILE A 240 -1.99 -11.86 3.56
N SER A 241 -0.75 -11.45 3.79
CA SER A 241 0.25 -12.20 4.55
C SER A 241 0.97 -11.29 5.54
N TYR A 242 1.72 -11.86 6.44
CA TYR A 242 2.49 -11.12 7.44
C TYR A 242 3.96 -11.48 7.40
N LEU A 243 4.80 -10.51 7.71
CA LEU A 243 6.23 -10.67 7.92
C LEU A 243 6.58 -10.11 9.29
N HIS A 244 7.38 -10.83 10.04
CA HIS A 244 7.80 -10.41 11.36
C HIS A 244 9.31 -10.38 11.44
N TYR A 245 9.89 -9.22 11.72
CA TYR A 245 11.32 -9.06 11.95
C TYR A 245 11.60 -8.98 13.44
N LEU A 246 12.40 -9.90 13.95
CA LEU A 246 12.85 -9.94 15.35
C LEU A 246 14.05 -9.01 15.50
N THR A 247 13.86 -7.92 16.23
CA THR A 247 14.84 -6.83 16.32
C THR A 247 16.11 -7.22 17.05
N ASN A 248 16.00 -8.06 18.09
CA ASN A 248 17.12 -8.53 18.89
C ASN A 248 17.96 -9.59 18.15
N GLU A 249 17.31 -10.47 17.41
CA GLU A 249 17.93 -11.55 16.63
C GLU A 249 18.45 -11.07 15.28
N GLY A 250 17.87 -9.99 14.75
CA GLY A 250 18.24 -9.41 13.45
C GLY A 250 17.84 -10.27 12.26
N ARG A 251 16.73 -11.02 12.38
CA ARG A 251 16.19 -11.93 11.35
C ARG A 251 14.65 -11.98 11.33
N GLY A 252 14.10 -12.66 10.34
CA GLY A 252 12.69 -13.01 10.31
C GLY A 252 12.29 -13.99 11.42
N LEU A 253 11.00 -13.98 11.76
CA LEU A 253 10.38 -14.93 12.66
C LEU A 253 10.34 -16.31 12.01
N GLU A 254 10.64 -17.34 12.78
CA GLU A 254 10.43 -18.74 12.44
C GLU A 254 9.35 -19.35 13.36
N ALA A 255 8.67 -20.40 12.91
CA ALA A 255 7.63 -21.06 13.71
C ALA A 255 8.13 -21.51 15.09
N ASN A 256 9.40 -21.92 15.17
CA ASN A 256 10.04 -22.38 16.42
C ASN A 256 10.32 -21.24 17.42
N ASP A 257 10.19 -19.99 17.03
CA ASP A 257 10.22 -18.86 17.97
C ASP A 257 8.92 -18.74 18.78
N VAL A 258 7.85 -19.33 18.27
CA VAL A 258 6.50 -19.28 18.87
C VAL A 258 6.12 -20.61 19.50
N PHE A 259 6.40 -21.72 18.80
CA PHE A 259 5.96 -23.06 19.17
C PHE A 259 7.12 -24.03 19.31
N ALA A 260 6.96 -25.00 20.22
CA ALA A 260 7.93 -26.05 20.49
C ALA A 260 7.21 -27.39 20.72
N GLY A 261 8.01 -28.49 20.67
CA GLY A 261 7.49 -29.85 20.79
C GLY A 261 7.41 -30.55 19.43
N GLY A 262 7.36 -31.87 19.44
CA GLY A 262 7.37 -32.67 18.21
C GLY A 262 5.99 -32.70 17.49
N ASP A 263 4.95 -32.29 18.17
CA ASP A 263 3.55 -32.36 17.75
C ASP A 263 2.86 -30.98 17.69
N TRP A 264 3.63 -29.88 17.78
CA TRP A 264 3.06 -28.53 17.82
C TRP A 264 2.19 -28.22 16.60
N GLN A 265 2.55 -28.73 15.42
CA GLN A 265 1.80 -28.52 14.19
C GLN A 265 0.41 -29.16 14.27
N ASP A 266 0.34 -30.40 14.71
CA ASP A 266 -0.92 -31.12 14.86
C ASP A 266 -1.84 -30.45 15.88
N VAL A 267 -1.27 -29.99 17.00
CA VAL A 267 -2.01 -29.28 18.06
C VAL A 267 -2.54 -27.94 17.55
N LEU A 268 -1.71 -27.18 16.82
CA LEU A 268 -2.10 -25.88 16.25
C LEU A 268 -3.21 -26.06 15.21
N VAL A 269 -3.07 -27.03 14.30
CA VAL A 269 -4.08 -27.31 13.26
C VAL A 269 -5.41 -27.75 13.88
N GLU A 270 -5.38 -28.60 14.93
CA GLU A 270 -6.58 -29.01 15.63
C GLU A 270 -7.28 -27.82 16.33
N ALA A 271 -6.51 -26.95 16.98
CA ALA A 271 -7.03 -25.74 17.60
C ALA A 271 -7.62 -24.77 16.56
N ALA A 272 -6.94 -24.59 15.42
CA ALA A 272 -7.41 -23.76 14.32
C ALA A 272 -8.72 -24.29 13.72
N TRP A 273 -8.79 -25.59 13.48
CA TRP A 273 -9.99 -26.24 12.96
C TRP A 273 -11.20 -26.06 13.89
N ALA A 274 -10.99 -26.28 15.18
CA ALA A 274 -12.03 -26.06 16.19
C ALA A 274 -12.49 -24.58 16.25
N GLN A 275 -11.55 -23.64 16.12
CA GLN A 275 -11.84 -22.22 16.15
C GLN A 275 -12.56 -21.76 14.89
N LEU A 276 -12.18 -22.26 13.71
CA LEU A 276 -12.84 -21.97 12.44
C LEU A 276 -14.33 -22.32 12.49
N HIS A 277 -14.67 -23.49 13.05
CA HIS A 277 -16.06 -23.94 13.21
C HIS A 277 -16.80 -23.25 14.37
N ALA A 278 -16.07 -22.62 15.30
CA ALA A 278 -16.69 -21.85 16.37
C ALA A 278 -17.03 -20.41 15.94
N GLU A 279 -16.26 -19.84 15.04
CA GLU A 279 -16.45 -18.46 14.56
C GLU A 279 -17.32 -18.36 13.32
N HIS A 280 -17.44 -19.43 12.52
CA HIS A 280 -18.13 -19.42 11.23
C HIS A 280 -19.17 -20.55 11.13
N ASP A 281 -20.31 -20.25 10.54
CA ASP A 281 -21.37 -21.21 10.28
C ASP A 281 -20.91 -22.26 9.24
N ALA A 282 -21.33 -23.51 9.41
CA ALA A 282 -20.95 -24.62 8.52
C ALA A 282 -21.34 -24.35 7.04
N ASP A 283 -22.48 -23.70 6.79
CA ASP A 283 -22.92 -23.33 5.43
C ASP A 283 -22.03 -22.29 4.75
N TRP A 284 -21.18 -21.61 5.50
CA TRP A 284 -20.24 -20.61 5.04
C TRP A 284 -18.92 -21.21 4.59
N LEU A 285 -18.49 -22.32 5.25
CA LEU A 285 -17.23 -22.99 5.00
C LEU A 285 -17.28 -23.84 3.72
N GLN A 286 -16.16 -23.89 3.00
CA GLN A 286 -15.94 -24.69 1.80
C GLN A 286 -14.81 -25.72 2.00
N VAL A 287 -14.46 -26.01 3.25
CA VAL A 287 -13.45 -27.00 3.65
C VAL A 287 -14.14 -28.11 4.45
N ASP A 288 -13.83 -29.36 4.13
CA ASP A 288 -14.43 -30.55 4.74
C ASP A 288 -13.48 -31.23 5.73
N GLU A 289 -12.17 -31.02 5.58
CA GLU A 289 -11.14 -31.68 6.38
C GLU A 289 -10.07 -30.68 6.86
N LYS A 290 -9.59 -30.88 8.09
CA LYS A 290 -8.55 -30.03 8.69
C LYS A 290 -7.21 -30.04 7.92
N SER A 291 -6.95 -31.06 7.12
CA SER A 291 -5.79 -31.13 6.24
C SER A 291 -5.77 -30.04 5.17
N GLU A 292 -6.94 -29.50 4.82
CA GLU A 292 -7.07 -28.45 3.81
C GLU A 292 -6.59 -27.07 4.30
N ILE A 293 -6.59 -26.86 5.61
CA ILE A 293 -6.08 -25.61 6.23
C ILE A 293 -4.70 -25.77 6.86
N ALA A 294 -4.14 -26.99 6.87
CA ALA A 294 -2.95 -27.28 7.65
C ALA A 294 -1.71 -26.49 7.21
N GLU A 295 -1.50 -26.33 5.90
CA GLU A 295 -0.36 -25.60 5.35
C GLU A 295 -0.38 -24.13 5.79
N THR A 296 -1.49 -23.45 5.63
CA THR A 296 -1.66 -22.03 6.05
C THR A 296 -1.54 -21.86 7.55
N VAL A 297 -2.16 -22.78 8.32
CA VAL A 297 -2.18 -22.68 9.79
C VAL A 297 -0.76 -22.76 10.38
N ILE A 298 0.13 -23.56 9.80
CA ILE A 298 1.50 -23.72 10.33
C ILE A 298 2.51 -22.72 9.73
N ASP A 299 2.09 -21.91 8.76
CA ASP A 299 2.97 -20.92 8.12
C ASP A 299 2.98 -19.60 8.92
N PRO A 300 4.15 -19.15 9.43
CA PRO A 300 4.28 -17.85 10.08
C PRO A 300 3.82 -16.65 9.23
N HIS A 301 3.78 -16.78 7.91
CA HIS A 301 3.28 -15.73 7.03
C HIS A 301 1.76 -15.52 7.12
N ALA A 302 1.04 -16.49 7.65
CA ALA A 302 -0.39 -16.34 7.93
C ALA A 302 -0.69 -15.80 9.34
N TRP A 303 0.33 -15.58 10.19
CA TRP A 303 0.14 -15.25 11.59
C TRP A 303 0.13 -13.75 11.85
N SER A 304 -0.83 -13.29 12.66
CA SER A 304 -0.85 -11.97 13.28
C SER A 304 -0.96 -12.11 14.80
N PHE A 305 -0.26 -11.25 15.54
CA PHE A 305 -0.16 -11.35 16.99
C PHE A 305 -1.06 -10.31 17.67
N GLU A 306 -2.20 -10.75 18.18
CA GLU A 306 -3.05 -9.93 19.03
C GLU A 306 -2.71 -10.20 20.50
N ARG A 307 -2.07 -9.24 21.16
CA ARG A 307 -1.39 -9.40 22.46
C ARG A 307 -2.20 -10.13 23.52
N ASP A 308 -3.45 -9.75 23.68
CA ASP A 308 -4.30 -10.21 24.78
C ASP A 308 -5.36 -11.25 24.33
N GLN A 309 -5.58 -11.39 23.02
CA GLN A 309 -6.65 -12.25 22.51
C GLN A 309 -6.13 -13.61 22.07
N GLY A 310 -5.18 -13.67 21.16
CA GLY A 310 -4.71 -14.95 20.65
C GLY A 310 -3.78 -14.83 19.45
N LEU A 311 -3.48 -15.97 18.85
CA LEU A 311 -2.86 -16.05 17.54
C LEU A 311 -3.94 -15.93 16.47
N THR A 312 -3.89 -14.89 15.66
CA THR A 312 -4.78 -14.73 14.52
C THR A 312 -4.17 -15.40 13.30
N ILE A 313 -4.93 -16.29 12.64
CA ILE A 313 -4.57 -16.93 11.38
C ILE A 313 -5.35 -16.25 10.25
N GLN A 314 -4.65 -15.84 9.21
CA GLN A 314 -5.20 -15.25 8.01
C GLN A 314 -5.33 -16.30 6.93
N PHE A 315 -6.51 -16.40 6.30
CA PHE A 315 -6.74 -17.22 5.12
C PHE A 315 -6.92 -16.33 3.89
N ASP A 316 -6.50 -16.81 2.73
CA ASP A 316 -6.73 -16.12 1.47
C ASP A 316 -8.19 -16.27 0.97
N PRO A 317 -8.66 -15.38 0.07
CA PRO A 317 -9.94 -15.58 -0.61
C PRO A 317 -9.98 -16.95 -1.31
N TYR A 318 -11.10 -17.63 -1.23
CA TYR A 318 -11.36 -19.00 -1.70
C TYR A 318 -10.73 -20.13 -0.87
N GLU A 319 -9.89 -19.86 0.09
CA GLU A 319 -9.18 -20.91 0.82
C GLU A 319 -10.14 -21.69 1.76
N VAL A 320 -10.92 -20.98 2.54
CA VAL A 320 -11.88 -21.62 3.48
C VAL A 320 -13.33 -21.24 3.20
N ALA A 321 -13.57 -20.25 2.34
CA ALA A 321 -14.90 -19.75 2.03
C ALA A 321 -14.95 -19.17 0.60
N ALA A 322 -16.18 -18.92 0.09
CA ALA A 322 -16.34 -18.29 -1.22
C ALA A 322 -15.72 -16.88 -1.27
N TYR A 323 -15.22 -16.45 -2.43
CA TYR A 323 -14.59 -15.15 -2.68
C TYR A 323 -15.34 -13.95 -2.12
N ALA A 324 -16.68 -14.02 -2.13
CA ALA A 324 -17.54 -12.95 -1.62
C ALA A 324 -17.34 -12.66 -0.11
N TYR A 325 -16.76 -13.58 0.64
CA TYR A 325 -16.42 -13.41 2.06
C TYR A 325 -15.05 -12.76 2.28
N GLY A 326 -14.29 -12.54 1.21
CA GLY A 326 -12.97 -11.93 1.28
C GLY A 326 -11.90 -12.87 1.81
N ALA A 327 -10.98 -12.34 2.61
CA ALA A 327 -9.88 -13.06 3.26
C ALA A 327 -10.19 -13.24 4.75
N PRO A 328 -10.76 -14.38 5.17
CA PRO A 328 -11.21 -14.59 6.55
C PRO A 328 -10.05 -14.75 7.52
N THR A 329 -10.33 -14.53 8.80
CA THR A 329 -9.40 -14.79 9.90
C THR A 329 -10.08 -15.61 10.98
N ILE A 330 -9.29 -16.32 11.78
CA ILE A 330 -9.68 -16.89 13.07
C ILE A 330 -8.71 -16.44 14.13
N THR A 331 -9.15 -16.35 15.39
CA THR A 331 -8.25 -16.01 16.51
C THR A 331 -8.26 -17.13 17.55
N ILE A 332 -7.14 -17.84 17.66
CA ILE A 332 -6.96 -18.93 18.62
C ILE A 332 -6.46 -18.33 19.94
N PRO A 333 -7.24 -18.41 21.03
CA PRO A 333 -6.80 -17.90 22.33
C PRO A 333 -5.49 -18.57 22.80
N TRP A 334 -4.59 -17.76 23.37
CA TRP A 334 -3.27 -18.24 23.78
C TRP A 334 -3.30 -19.37 24.80
N ASP A 335 -4.30 -19.42 25.69
CA ASP A 335 -4.47 -20.49 26.67
C ASP A 335 -4.73 -21.87 26.04
N LYS A 336 -5.20 -21.90 24.79
CA LYS A 336 -5.35 -23.13 24.00
C LYS A 336 -4.00 -23.62 23.44
N LEU A 337 -3.00 -22.76 23.39
CA LEU A 337 -1.69 -23.02 22.80
C LEU A 337 -0.58 -23.18 23.84
N ASP A 338 -0.89 -23.08 25.15
CA ASP A 338 0.10 -23.16 26.23
C ASP A 338 0.92 -24.46 26.23
N ALA A 339 0.33 -25.59 25.79
CA ALA A 339 1.00 -26.88 25.76
C ALA A 339 2.15 -26.96 24.74
N ILE A 340 2.11 -26.12 23.71
CA ILE A 340 3.08 -26.09 22.59
C ILE A 340 3.94 -24.81 22.58
N LYS A 341 3.88 -24.04 23.65
CA LYS A 341 4.59 -22.76 23.77
C LYS A 341 6.12 -22.96 23.74
N ALA A 342 6.83 -22.19 22.90
CA ALA A 342 8.29 -22.16 22.90
C ALA A 342 8.83 -21.32 24.08
N ASP A 343 10.05 -21.65 24.52
CA ASP A 343 10.79 -20.80 25.46
C ASP A 343 11.04 -19.44 24.78
N GLY A 344 10.64 -18.33 25.46
CA GLY A 344 10.79 -16.98 24.87
C GLY A 344 9.63 -16.49 24.00
N GLN A 345 8.59 -17.32 23.76
CA GLN A 345 7.40 -16.90 23.01
C GLN A 345 6.81 -15.58 23.55
N ASP A 346 6.87 -15.33 24.86
CA ASP A 346 6.33 -14.13 25.47
C ASP A 346 7.00 -12.85 24.92
N SER A 347 8.30 -12.91 24.59
CA SER A 347 9.00 -11.80 23.94
C SER A 347 8.43 -11.53 22.54
N VAL A 348 8.17 -12.57 21.76
CA VAL A 348 7.55 -12.45 20.44
C VAL A 348 6.12 -11.93 20.56
N ARG A 349 5.33 -12.50 21.45
CA ARG A 349 3.91 -12.19 21.66
C ARG A 349 3.70 -10.78 22.21
N TYR A 350 4.41 -10.42 23.27
CA TYR A 350 4.19 -9.15 23.98
C TYR A 350 5.15 -8.03 23.56
N GLY A 351 6.23 -8.35 22.88
CA GLY A 351 7.11 -7.38 22.27
C GLY A 351 8.10 -6.68 23.21
N TRP A 352 8.55 -7.35 24.31
CA TRP A 352 9.61 -6.84 25.20
C TRP A 352 10.91 -7.64 25.10
#